data_d621f8b36b45770c464a3df4f00a0361
#
_entry.id   d621f8b36b45770c464a3df4f00a0361
#
_cell.length_a   1.000
_cell.length_b   1.000
_cell.length_c   1.000
_cell.angle_alpha   90.00
_cell.angle_beta   90.00
_cell.angle_gamma   90.00
#
_symmetry.space_group_name_H-M   'P 1'
#
loop_
_entity.id
_entity.type
_entity.pdbx_description
1 polymer ?
#
loop_
_entity_poly.entity_id
_entity_poly.type
_entity_poly.pdbx_seq_one_letter_code
_entity_poly.pdbx_strand_id
1 'polypeptide(L)'
;RAVQNHPSIVMYSMSHNATGYSDDMNPDLIDGIHDVRDNWALRNVKQARRAEAIVSRLDPSRIVYHHASGNLGPMHVINFYPNFAPVQELSDWFEHWATEGVKPVFTCEYGAPFTWDWTMYRGWYNGKREFGSAAVPWEFCLAEWNAQFFGDKAFQISEPEKANLRWEAKQFQAGKTWHRWDYPVEVGSTRLEERYPLFAKYLTDNWRAFRTWGVTANSPWEHGHFWKLREGVDKRRRELKVDWENLQRPGFSPDYIDQRYERMDLAFERSDWIATPAAQALIRNNRPLLAYIGGKPARFTSKDHNFLPGEAIEKQIIIINNSRESVTCEVGHTAVQGLQRVGVAAGQQERIPIILPIPATMAPGRYELSAWVKFGKGEIQQDTFTYDVMPAPPAVPATGKIAVFDPKDETRTLLKGLGIQGETVEAGTDLSAYDILVVGKSALTVGGPAPDIKRVRDGLKVIIFEQSSEVLEQRFGFRVEEYGLRQVFPRIADHPILAGITAENLRDWRGEATVLTPRVKLEANPKFNGAPTVNWCGMPVTRLWRCGNRGNVASVLIEKPACGD
;
A
#
# COMPACT_ATOMS: atom_id res chain seq x y z
N ARG A 1 -30.01 -22.28 -12.48
CA ARG A 1 -31.43 -21.92 -12.69
C ARG A 1 -32.05 -21.24 -11.47
N ALA A 2 -31.69 -21.63 -10.24
CA ALA A 2 -32.29 -21.06 -9.02
C ALA A 2 -32.15 -19.53 -8.91
N VAL A 3 -31.07 -18.95 -9.41
CA VAL A 3 -30.78 -17.53 -9.30
C VAL A 3 -30.95 -16.73 -10.60
N GLN A 4 -31.30 -17.40 -11.68
CA GLN A 4 -31.37 -16.79 -13.02
C GLN A 4 -32.39 -15.65 -13.13
N ASN A 5 -33.47 -15.69 -12.38
CA ASN A 5 -34.52 -14.68 -12.40
C ASN A 5 -34.32 -13.55 -11.36
N HIS A 6 -33.22 -13.55 -10.64
CA HIS A 6 -32.97 -12.51 -9.64
C HIS A 6 -32.22 -11.31 -10.28
N PRO A 7 -32.82 -10.12 -10.33
CA PRO A 7 -32.21 -8.95 -10.96
C PRO A 7 -30.97 -8.45 -10.22
N SER A 8 -30.78 -8.84 -8.97
CA SER A 8 -29.57 -8.55 -8.19
C SER A 8 -28.35 -9.37 -8.59
N ILE A 9 -28.53 -10.46 -9.34
CA ILE A 9 -27.42 -11.27 -9.86
C ILE A 9 -27.01 -10.66 -11.19
N VAL A 10 -25.88 -10.00 -11.22
CA VAL A 10 -25.38 -9.28 -12.40
C VAL A 10 -24.31 -10.05 -13.18
N MET A 11 -23.60 -10.98 -12.52
CA MET A 11 -22.56 -11.81 -13.12
C MET A 11 -22.40 -13.14 -12.38
N TYR A 12 -21.76 -14.11 -13.03
CA TYR A 12 -21.49 -15.43 -12.46
C TYR A 12 -19.99 -15.65 -12.31
N SER A 13 -19.54 -16.11 -11.13
CA SER A 13 -18.19 -16.61 -10.92
C SER A 13 -18.15 -18.13 -11.09
N MET A 14 -17.31 -18.62 -11.99
CA MET A 14 -17.31 -20.04 -12.34
C MET A 14 -16.13 -20.83 -11.78
N SER A 15 -15.10 -20.18 -11.33
CA SER A 15 -13.95 -20.83 -10.74
C SER A 15 -13.33 -19.92 -9.69
N HIS A 16 -12.72 -20.54 -8.68
CA HIS A 16 -11.97 -19.84 -7.65
C HIS A 16 -10.47 -20.02 -7.92
N ASN A 17 -9.70 -18.94 -7.89
CA ASN A 17 -8.26 -18.93 -8.18
C ASN A 17 -7.93 -19.72 -9.46
N ALA A 18 -8.57 -19.32 -10.57
CA ALA A 18 -8.53 -20.09 -11.82
C ALA A 18 -7.13 -20.13 -12.43
N THR A 19 -6.42 -19.04 -12.37
CA THR A 19 -5.07 -18.92 -12.90
C THR A 19 -4.16 -18.08 -12.02
N GLY A 20 -4.65 -17.18 -11.24
CA GLY A 20 -4.06 -16.11 -10.48
C GLY A 20 -2.60 -16.23 -10.06
N TYR A 21 -1.77 -15.39 -10.63
CA TYR A 21 -0.36 -15.35 -10.28
C TYR A 21 0.22 -13.98 -10.36
N SER A 22 1.49 -13.92 -9.94
CA SER A 22 2.29 -12.72 -9.86
C SER A 22 2.29 -11.88 -11.14
N ASP A 23 2.28 -12.51 -12.30
CA ASP A 23 2.22 -11.81 -13.58
C ASP A 23 0.91 -11.05 -13.76
N ASP A 24 -0.19 -11.54 -13.21
CA ASP A 24 -1.48 -10.87 -13.26
C ASP A 24 -1.50 -9.57 -12.45
N MET A 25 -0.58 -9.41 -11.51
CA MET A 25 -0.43 -8.18 -10.73
C MET A 25 0.60 -7.22 -11.31
N ASN A 26 1.32 -7.60 -12.34
CA ASN A 26 2.22 -6.68 -13.02
C ASN A 26 1.38 -5.59 -13.74
N PRO A 27 1.49 -4.31 -13.35
CA PRO A 27 0.66 -3.25 -13.92
C PRO A 27 0.85 -3.07 -15.42
N ASP A 28 2.01 -3.44 -15.97
CA ASP A 28 2.29 -3.35 -17.40
C ASP A 28 1.60 -4.47 -18.21
N LEU A 29 1.08 -5.50 -17.54
CA LEU A 29 0.32 -6.60 -18.15
C LEU A 29 -1.20 -6.50 -17.95
N ILE A 30 -1.67 -5.53 -17.17
CA ILE A 30 -3.10 -5.27 -16.95
C ILE A 30 -3.64 -4.42 -18.10
N ASP A 31 -3.55 -4.92 -19.30
CA ASP A 31 -4.03 -4.27 -20.51
C ASP A 31 -5.12 -5.09 -21.25
N GLY A 32 -5.26 -6.36 -20.89
CA GLY A 32 -6.20 -7.28 -21.54
C GLY A 32 -5.70 -7.83 -22.88
N ILE A 33 -4.48 -7.51 -23.29
CA ILE A 33 -3.88 -7.95 -24.55
C ILE A 33 -3.14 -9.28 -24.37
N HIS A 34 -2.40 -9.41 -23.27
CA HIS A 34 -1.62 -10.59 -22.97
C HIS A 34 -2.50 -11.68 -22.32
N ASP A 35 -2.53 -12.84 -22.92
CA ASP A 35 -3.26 -14.03 -22.42
C ASP A 35 -2.34 -15.21 -22.15
N VAL A 36 -1.07 -14.92 -21.92
CA VAL A 36 -0.05 -15.95 -21.65
C VAL A 36 -0.17 -16.41 -20.21
N ARG A 37 -0.25 -17.72 -20.02
CA ARG A 37 -0.27 -18.38 -18.71
C ARG A 37 0.79 -19.45 -18.63
N ASP A 38 1.31 -19.67 -17.44
CA ASP A 38 2.21 -20.76 -17.17
C ASP A 38 1.57 -22.13 -17.47
N ASN A 39 2.41 -23.09 -17.82
CA ASN A 39 1.96 -24.42 -18.23
C ASN A 39 1.03 -25.10 -17.23
N TRP A 40 1.22 -24.88 -15.94
CA TRP A 40 0.38 -25.47 -14.90
C TRP A 40 -1.03 -24.86 -14.82
N ALA A 41 -1.19 -23.62 -15.21
CA ALA A 41 -2.49 -22.94 -15.27
C ALA A 41 -3.35 -23.44 -16.45
N LEU A 42 -2.77 -24.04 -17.48
CA LEU A 42 -3.49 -24.47 -18.68
C LEU A 42 -4.63 -25.46 -18.40
N ARG A 43 -4.49 -26.31 -17.40
CA ARG A 43 -5.56 -27.23 -17.01
C ARG A 43 -6.77 -26.47 -16.46
N ASN A 44 -6.54 -25.52 -15.59
CA ASN A 44 -7.58 -24.70 -15.00
C ASN A 44 -8.23 -23.81 -16.05
N VAL A 45 -7.47 -23.26 -16.99
CA VAL A 45 -7.97 -22.49 -18.13
C VAL A 45 -8.96 -23.32 -18.96
N LYS A 46 -8.65 -24.57 -19.28
CA LYS A 46 -9.56 -25.46 -20.04
C LYS A 46 -10.88 -25.69 -19.30
N GLN A 47 -10.79 -25.92 -17.99
CA GLN A 47 -11.98 -26.14 -17.16
C GLN A 47 -12.82 -24.86 -17.04
N ALA A 48 -12.17 -23.71 -16.83
CA ALA A 48 -12.81 -22.42 -16.75
C ALA A 48 -13.57 -22.09 -18.06
N ARG A 49 -12.92 -22.22 -19.21
CA ARG A 49 -13.55 -21.98 -20.52
C ARG A 49 -14.74 -22.93 -20.77
N ARG A 50 -14.62 -24.18 -20.34
CA ARG A 50 -15.75 -25.14 -20.45
C ARG A 50 -16.91 -24.72 -19.57
N ALA A 51 -16.66 -24.31 -18.34
CA ALA A 51 -17.69 -23.84 -17.42
C ALA A 51 -18.36 -22.56 -17.95
N GLU A 52 -17.58 -21.62 -18.46
CA GLU A 52 -18.08 -20.39 -19.09
C GLU A 52 -19.01 -20.72 -20.27
N ALA A 53 -18.58 -21.58 -21.19
CA ALA A 53 -19.39 -21.98 -22.35
C ALA A 53 -20.72 -22.63 -21.96
N ILE A 54 -20.74 -23.43 -20.90
CA ILE A 54 -21.98 -24.05 -20.40
C ILE A 54 -22.92 -22.99 -19.81
N VAL A 55 -22.40 -22.10 -18.96
CA VAL A 55 -23.21 -21.10 -18.25
C VAL A 55 -23.73 -20.05 -19.22
N SER A 56 -22.88 -19.53 -20.12
CA SER A 56 -23.28 -18.54 -21.12
C SER A 56 -24.35 -19.07 -22.09
N ARG A 57 -24.35 -20.38 -22.36
CA ARG A 57 -25.41 -21.01 -23.13
C ARG A 57 -26.74 -21.10 -22.36
N LEU A 58 -26.67 -21.27 -21.04
CA LEU A 58 -27.85 -21.36 -20.17
C LEU A 58 -28.41 -19.99 -19.83
N ASP A 59 -27.56 -18.98 -19.72
CA ASP A 59 -27.92 -17.59 -19.46
C ASP A 59 -26.98 -16.64 -20.22
N PRO A 60 -27.34 -16.27 -21.46
CA PRO A 60 -26.53 -15.36 -22.26
C PRO A 60 -26.68 -13.90 -21.85
N SER A 61 -27.53 -13.59 -20.89
CA SER A 61 -27.80 -12.20 -20.45
C SER A 61 -26.82 -11.68 -19.44
N ARG A 62 -25.95 -12.54 -18.86
CA ARG A 62 -25.03 -12.18 -17.79
C ARG A 62 -23.61 -12.57 -18.11
N ILE A 63 -22.70 -11.72 -17.63
CA ILE A 63 -21.26 -11.96 -17.76
C ILE A 63 -20.85 -13.14 -16.88
N VAL A 64 -20.04 -14.02 -17.43
CA VAL A 64 -19.33 -15.05 -16.68
C VAL A 64 -17.90 -14.61 -16.50
N TYR A 65 -17.41 -14.60 -15.28
CA TYR A 65 -16.02 -14.32 -14.97
C TYR A 65 -15.39 -15.43 -14.15
N HIS A 66 -14.08 -15.42 -14.07
CA HIS A 66 -13.30 -16.37 -13.30
C HIS A 66 -12.49 -15.64 -12.26
N HIS A 67 -12.61 -16.04 -11.02
CA HIS A 67 -11.88 -15.43 -9.90
C HIS A 67 -10.38 -15.62 -10.07
N ALA A 68 -9.60 -14.54 -9.95
CA ALA A 68 -8.15 -14.52 -10.12
C ALA A 68 -7.68 -15.24 -11.39
N SER A 69 -8.16 -14.78 -12.53
CA SER A 69 -7.95 -15.44 -13.83
C SER A 69 -7.13 -14.61 -14.83
N GLY A 70 -6.63 -13.43 -14.42
CA GLY A 70 -5.99 -12.51 -15.33
C GLY A 70 -6.89 -12.18 -16.53
N ASN A 71 -6.37 -12.26 -17.74
CA ASN A 71 -7.08 -11.92 -18.97
C ASN A 71 -8.01 -13.03 -19.52
N LEU A 72 -8.22 -14.11 -18.76
CA LEU A 72 -9.15 -15.15 -19.16
C LEU A 72 -10.59 -14.64 -19.11
N GLY A 73 -11.33 -14.83 -20.18
CA GLY A 73 -12.73 -14.38 -20.28
C GLY A 73 -12.88 -12.88 -20.62
N PRO A 74 -14.06 -12.29 -20.39
CA PRO A 74 -14.39 -10.94 -20.84
C PRO A 74 -13.81 -9.83 -19.96
N MET A 75 -13.26 -10.16 -18.83
CA MET A 75 -12.68 -9.21 -17.85
C MET A 75 -11.26 -9.62 -17.49
N HIS A 76 -10.43 -8.64 -17.14
CA HIS A 76 -9.20 -8.91 -16.40
C HIS A 76 -9.52 -8.99 -14.91
N VAL A 77 -9.28 -10.16 -14.30
CA VAL A 77 -9.68 -10.43 -12.91
C VAL A 77 -8.47 -10.84 -12.09
N ILE A 78 -8.17 -10.09 -11.03
CA ILE A 78 -6.97 -10.29 -10.23
C ILE A 78 -7.23 -10.33 -8.73
N ASN A 79 -6.41 -11.09 -8.02
CA ASN A 79 -6.16 -10.91 -6.60
C ASN A 79 -5.09 -9.83 -6.43
N PHE A 80 -5.43 -8.76 -5.73
CA PHE A 80 -4.64 -7.56 -5.72
C PHE A 80 -4.16 -7.20 -4.31
N TYR A 81 -2.90 -7.57 -4.00
CA TYR A 81 -2.28 -7.40 -2.68
C TYR A 81 -0.87 -6.78 -2.74
N PRO A 82 -0.63 -5.69 -3.47
CA PRO A 82 0.70 -5.09 -3.57
C PRO A 82 1.05 -4.29 -2.30
N ASN A 83 0.98 -4.93 -1.16
CA ASN A 83 1.18 -4.33 0.17
C ASN A 83 2.59 -3.78 0.40
N PHE A 84 3.53 -4.10 -0.49
CA PHE A 84 4.90 -3.59 -0.50
C PHE A 84 5.02 -2.22 -1.18
N ALA A 85 4.02 -1.80 -1.95
CA ALA A 85 4.03 -0.50 -2.61
C ALA A 85 3.48 0.59 -1.68
N PRO A 86 4.08 1.79 -1.68
CA PRO A 86 3.50 2.93 -0.98
C PRO A 86 2.11 3.27 -1.54
N VAL A 87 1.30 3.93 -0.72
CA VAL A 87 -0.09 4.25 -1.07
C VAL A 87 -0.23 5.03 -2.38
N GLN A 88 0.71 5.91 -2.69
CA GLN A 88 0.68 6.69 -3.93
C GLN A 88 0.95 5.80 -5.14
N GLU A 89 2.00 5.00 -5.10
CA GLU A 89 2.37 4.07 -6.17
C GLU A 89 1.29 3.01 -6.39
N LEU A 90 0.68 2.56 -5.29
CA LEU A 90 -0.47 1.66 -5.37
C LEU A 90 -1.68 2.35 -6.04
N SER A 91 -1.87 3.63 -5.79
CA SER A 91 -2.91 4.42 -6.43
C SER A 91 -2.69 4.61 -7.93
N ASP A 92 -1.44 4.55 -8.40
CA ASP A 92 -1.07 4.65 -9.82
C ASP A 92 -1.11 3.29 -10.55
N TRP A 93 -1.39 2.19 -9.85
CA TRP A 93 -1.25 0.84 -10.38
C TRP A 93 -2.01 0.57 -11.67
N PHE A 94 -3.15 1.19 -11.84
CA PHE A 94 -4.01 1.01 -13.01
C PHE A 94 -3.83 2.07 -14.09
N GLU A 95 -2.78 2.90 -14.03
CA GLU A 95 -2.53 3.96 -15.02
C GLU A 95 -2.35 3.39 -16.43
N HIS A 96 -1.50 2.37 -16.58
CA HIS A 96 -1.28 1.71 -17.87
C HIS A 96 -2.58 1.12 -18.42
N TRP A 97 -3.31 0.37 -17.60
CA TRP A 97 -4.58 -0.19 -18.01
C TRP A 97 -5.62 0.89 -18.39
N ALA A 98 -5.66 1.98 -17.68
CA ALA A 98 -6.63 3.06 -17.96
C ALA A 98 -6.37 3.76 -19.30
N THR A 99 -5.15 3.67 -19.82
CA THR A 99 -4.76 4.26 -21.13
C THR A 99 -4.73 3.24 -22.27
N GLU A 100 -4.28 2.02 -22.01
CA GLU A 100 -4.01 0.98 -23.01
C GLU A 100 -4.96 -0.22 -22.91
N GLY A 101 -5.71 -0.32 -21.83
CA GLY A 101 -6.51 -1.49 -21.53
C GLY A 101 -7.72 -1.66 -22.44
N VAL A 102 -8.01 -2.90 -22.80
CA VAL A 102 -9.09 -3.28 -23.71
C VAL A 102 -10.20 -4.09 -23.04
N LYS A 103 -10.02 -4.49 -21.78
CA LYS A 103 -10.99 -5.24 -20.99
C LYS A 103 -11.30 -4.53 -19.68
N PRO A 104 -12.54 -4.66 -19.15
CA PRO A 104 -12.83 -4.23 -17.78
C PRO A 104 -11.92 -4.90 -16.77
N VAL A 105 -11.56 -4.21 -15.69
CA VAL A 105 -10.75 -4.77 -14.58
C VAL A 105 -11.64 -4.99 -13.36
N PHE A 106 -11.49 -6.16 -12.76
CA PHE A 106 -12.08 -6.51 -11.48
C PHE A 106 -11.00 -7.01 -10.52
N THR A 107 -10.74 -6.27 -9.46
CA THR A 107 -9.94 -6.77 -8.35
C THR A 107 -10.86 -7.61 -7.45
N CYS A 108 -10.91 -8.91 -7.74
CA CYS A 108 -11.83 -9.83 -7.05
C CYS A 108 -11.43 -10.10 -5.60
N GLU A 109 -10.17 -9.85 -5.27
CA GLU A 109 -9.68 -9.73 -3.91
C GLU A 109 -8.76 -8.50 -3.84
N TYR A 110 -9.16 -7.47 -3.13
CA TYR A 110 -8.33 -6.31 -2.83
C TYR A 110 -7.91 -6.34 -1.36
N GLY A 111 -6.63 -6.44 -1.11
CA GLY A 111 -6.06 -6.33 0.22
C GLY A 111 -5.62 -4.91 0.51
N ALA A 112 -6.37 -4.18 1.34
CA ALA A 112 -5.75 -3.12 2.12
C ALA A 112 -4.70 -3.75 3.04
N PRO A 113 -3.61 -3.06 3.40
CA PRO A 113 -2.57 -3.66 4.23
C PRO A 113 -3.17 -4.35 5.46
N PHE A 114 -2.78 -5.60 5.70
CA PHE A 114 -3.18 -6.37 6.88
C PHE A 114 -4.64 -6.79 6.98
N THR A 115 -5.39 -6.78 5.90
CA THR A 115 -6.74 -7.34 5.91
C THR A 115 -6.76 -8.85 5.90
N TRP A 116 -5.64 -9.48 5.60
CA TRP A 116 -5.56 -10.92 5.59
C TRP A 116 -4.97 -11.47 6.90
N ASP A 117 -5.65 -12.47 7.46
CA ASP A 117 -5.18 -13.27 8.57
C ASP A 117 -4.39 -14.49 8.07
N TRP A 118 -3.10 -14.30 7.96
CA TRP A 118 -2.18 -15.35 7.50
C TRP A 118 -2.07 -16.53 8.45
N THR A 119 -2.43 -16.35 9.71
CA THR A 119 -2.42 -17.42 10.71
C THR A 119 -3.35 -18.56 10.33
N MET A 120 -4.36 -18.29 9.48
CA MET A 120 -5.27 -19.30 8.99
C MET A 120 -4.56 -20.48 8.29
N TYR A 121 -3.48 -20.21 7.56
CA TYR A 121 -2.78 -21.22 6.77
C TYR A 121 -1.53 -21.77 7.46
N ARG A 122 -1.00 -21.08 8.46
CA ARG A 122 0.27 -21.42 9.05
C ARG A 122 0.28 -22.80 9.71
N GLY A 123 -0.71 -23.10 10.49
CA GLY A 123 -0.87 -24.40 11.12
C GLY A 123 -1.15 -25.51 10.13
N TRP A 124 -1.94 -25.23 9.12
CA TRP A 124 -2.32 -26.20 8.11
C TRP A 124 -1.12 -26.72 7.33
N TYR A 125 -0.19 -25.84 7.00
CA TYR A 125 1.02 -26.23 6.27
C TYR A 125 2.21 -26.53 7.17
N ASN A 126 1.99 -26.59 8.48
CA ASN A 126 3.04 -26.85 9.47
C ASN A 126 4.25 -25.89 9.30
N GLY A 127 3.98 -24.64 9.00
CA GLY A 127 4.98 -23.60 8.81
C GLY A 127 5.94 -23.82 7.63
N LYS A 128 5.66 -24.76 6.75
CA LYS A 128 6.56 -25.12 5.64
C LYS A 128 6.30 -24.33 4.36
N ARG A 129 5.22 -23.56 4.29
CA ARG A 129 4.80 -22.89 3.07
C ARG A 129 4.75 -21.37 3.24
N GLU A 130 5.17 -20.68 2.22
CA GLU A 130 5.03 -19.28 1.82
C GLU A 130 5.32 -18.18 2.85
N PHE A 131 4.85 -18.27 4.05
CA PHE A 131 4.89 -17.19 5.03
C PHE A 131 5.76 -17.52 6.22
N GLY A 132 6.79 -18.24 5.98
CA GLY A 132 7.68 -18.48 7.01
C GLY A 132 8.10 -19.92 7.20
N SER A 133 9.23 -20.12 7.88
CA SER A 133 9.63 -21.42 8.39
C SER A 133 9.15 -21.54 9.83
N ALA A 134 9.07 -22.79 10.32
CA ALA A 134 8.82 -23.05 11.72
C ALA A 134 9.83 -22.39 12.67
N ALA A 135 10.96 -21.92 12.14
CA ALA A 135 12.02 -21.27 12.90
C ALA A 135 11.82 -19.77 13.11
N VAL A 136 10.97 -19.12 12.30
CA VAL A 136 10.72 -17.67 12.39
C VAL A 136 9.26 -17.44 12.70
N PRO A 137 8.95 -16.80 13.83
CA PRO A 137 7.59 -16.46 14.17
C PRO A 137 6.94 -15.62 13.06
N TRP A 138 5.72 -15.97 12.74
CA TRP A 138 4.94 -15.35 11.68
C TRP A 138 4.78 -13.83 11.84
N GLU A 139 4.54 -13.38 13.05
CA GLU A 139 4.34 -11.97 13.39
C GLU A 139 5.58 -11.11 13.10
N PHE A 140 6.76 -11.68 13.12
CA PHE A 140 7.97 -10.97 12.70
C PHE A 140 7.96 -10.62 11.21
N CYS A 141 7.47 -11.51 10.38
CA CYS A 141 7.34 -11.23 8.94
C CYS A 141 6.32 -10.12 8.69
N LEU A 142 5.21 -10.13 9.42
CA LEU A 142 4.23 -9.06 9.37
C LEU A 142 4.80 -7.75 9.92
N ALA A 143 5.61 -7.80 10.97
CA ALA A 143 6.23 -6.62 11.54
C ALA A 143 7.13 -5.89 10.54
N GLU A 144 7.91 -6.61 9.74
CA GLU A 144 8.75 -5.98 8.71
C GLU A 144 7.94 -5.21 7.67
N TRP A 145 6.78 -5.73 7.24
CA TRP A 145 5.89 -5.00 6.35
C TRP A 145 5.20 -3.84 7.04
N ASN A 146 4.79 -4.06 8.29
CA ASN A 146 4.14 -3.04 9.10
C ASN A 146 5.09 -1.88 9.40
N ALA A 147 6.39 -2.13 9.47
CA ALA A 147 7.38 -1.12 9.79
C ALA A 147 7.41 0.05 8.78
N GLN A 148 7.05 -0.19 7.53
CA GLN A 148 6.89 0.90 6.55
C GLN A 148 5.78 1.90 6.91
N PHE A 149 4.84 1.52 7.79
CA PHE A 149 3.70 2.35 8.21
C PHE A 149 3.76 2.77 9.68
N PHE A 150 4.35 1.95 10.53
CA PHE A 150 4.37 2.15 11.99
C PHE A 150 5.76 2.37 12.55
N GLY A 151 6.80 2.26 11.72
CA GLY A 151 8.19 2.31 12.19
C GLY A 151 8.45 1.21 13.23
N ASP A 152 9.22 1.54 14.24
CA ASP A 152 9.61 0.57 15.29
C ASP A 152 8.42 0.03 16.12
N LYS A 153 7.27 0.70 16.10
CA LYS A 153 6.05 0.19 16.76
C LYS A 153 5.57 -1.14 16.16
N ALA A 154 5.89 -1.40 14.90
CA ALA A 154 5.53 -2.65 14.24
C ALA A 154 6.17 -3.89 14.91
N PHE A 155 7.26 -3.70 15.65
CA PHE A 155 7.97 -4.78 16.36
C PHE A 155 7.51 -4.94 17.81
N GLN A 156 6.55 -4.15 18.25
CA GLN A 156 5.97 -4.28 19.59
C GLN A 156 4.90 -5.37 19.58
N ILE A 157 5.23 -6.51 20.20
CA ILE A 157 4.36 -7.67 20.27
C ILE A 157 3.68 -7.70 21.65
N SER A 158 2.34 -7.78 21.65
CA SER A 158 1.54 -7.87 22.87
C SER A 158 1.72 -9.21 23.61
N GLU A 159 1.38 -9.29 24.87
CA GLU A 159 1.43 -10.56 25.61
C GLU A 159 0.47 -11.63 25.06
N PRO A 160 -0.76 -11.32 24.60
CA PRO A 160 -1.59 -12.28 23.88
C PRO A 160 -0.92 -12.86 22.64
N GLU A 161 -0.27 -12.00 21.82
CA GLU A 161 0.45 -12.47 20.64
C GLU A 161 1.65 -13.35 21.01
N LYS A 162 2.41 -12.97 22.05
CA LYS A 162 3.49 -13.81 22.57
C LYS A 162 2.98 -15.17 23.08
N ALA A 163 1.80 -15.23 23.69
CA ALA A 163 1.20 -16.47 24.13
C ALA A 163 0.90 -17.39 22.93
N ASN A 164 0.35 -16.84 21.85
CA ASN A 164 0.10 -17.55 20.61
C ASN A 164 1.40 -18.05 19.96
N LEU A 165 2.44 -17.23 19.92
CA LEU A 165 3.75 -17.62 19.38
C LEU A 165 4.39 -18.76 20.18
N ARG A 166 4.34 -18.71 21.51
CA ARG A 166 4.85 -19.78 22.38
C ARG A 166 4.07 -21.08 22.18
N TRP A 167 2.76 -20.99 22.01
CA TRP A 167 1.94 -22.15 21.71
C TRP A 167 2.26 -22.73 20.34
N GLU A 168 2.34 -21.88 19.33
CA GLU A 168 2.70 -22.25 17.94
C GLU A 168 4.05 -22.98 17.90
N ALA A 169 5.07 -22.45 18.58
CA ALA A 169 6.39 -23.07 18.64
C ALA A 169 6.31 -24.52 19.17
N LYS A 170 5.45 -24.79 20.16
CA LYS A 170 5.22 -26.16 20.69
C LYS A 170 4.54 -27.07 19.64
N GLN A 171 3.58 -26.52 18.87
CA GLN A 171 2.95 -27.29 17.81
C GLN A 171 3.94 -27.67 16.71
N PHE A 172 4.79 -26.72 16.29
CA PHE A 172 5.85 -26.98 15.32
C PHE A 172 6.82 -28.06 15.80
N GLN A 173 7.29 -27.97 17.05
CA GLN A 173 8.16 -28.99 17.65
C GLN A 173 7.50 -30.37 17.69
N ALA A 174 6.21 -30.42 17.92
CA ALA A 174 5.44 -31.66 17.95
C ALA A 174 5.05 -32.17 16.56
N GLY A 175 5.37 -31.45 15.48
CA GLY A 175 4.99 -31.81 14.11
C GLY A 175 3.49 -31.81 13.86
N LYS A 176 2.72 -31.10 14.69
CA LYS A 176 1.26 -31.04 14.59
C LYS A 176 0.81 -29.98 13.59
N THR A 177 -0.32 -30.23 12.97
CA THR A 177 -1.11 -29.22 12.25
C THR A 177 -2.18 -28.66 13.18
N TRP A 178 -2.62 -27.43 12.90
CA TRP A 178 -3.67 -26.75 13.67
C TRP A 178 -4.42 -25.76 12.78
N HIS A 179 -5.57 -25.34 13.25
CA HIS A 179 -6.37 -24.28 12.65
C HIS A 179 -6.25 -22.99 13.46
N ARG A 180 -6.68 -21.87 12.86
CA ARG A 180 -6.60 -20.56 13.50
C ARG A 180 -7.40 -20.47 14.82
N TRP A 181 -8.46 -21.26 14.97
CA TRP A 181 -9.27 -21.30 16.19
C TRP A 181 -8.68 -22.16 17.30
N ASP A 182 -7.60 -22.86 17.04
CA ASP A 182 -6.90 -23.67 18.05
C ASP A 182 -5.91 -22.84 18.88
N TYR A 183 -5.65 -21.61 18.48
CA TYR A 183 -4.77 -20.73 19.25
C TYR A 183 -5.37 -20.37 20.61
N PRO A 184 -4.55 -20.28 21.66
CA PRO A 184 -5.03 -19.99 23.03
C PRO A 184 -5.66 -18.61 23.15
N VAL A 185 -5.26 -17.67 22.32
CA VAL A 185 -5.85 -16.35 22.21
C VAL A 185 -6.29 -16.13 20.77
N GLU A 186 -7.47 -15.58 20.61
CA GLU A 186 -7.98 -15.26 19.27
C GLU A 186 -6.96 -14.49 18.47
N VAL A 187 -6.67 -14.97 17.26
CA VAL A 187 -5.71 -14.38 16.34
C VAL A 187 -6.43 -13.60 15.26
N GLY A 188 -5.78 -12.60 14.77
CA GLY A 188 -6.20 -11.88 13.59
C GLY A 188 -6.00 -10.39 13.66
N SER A 189 -6.08 -9.80 12.48
CA SER A 189 -5.96 -8.35 12.27
C SER A 189 -7.05 -7.53 12.96
N THR A 190 -8.13 -8.17 13.40
CA THR A 190 -9.27 -7.51 14.07
C THR A 190 -8.94 -6.90 15.42
N ARG A 191 -7.88 -7.36 16.10
CA ARG A 191 -7.46 -6.81 17.40
C ARG A 191 -6.54 -5.63 17.32
N LEU A 192 -6.11 -5.26 16.13
CA LEU A 192 -5.15 -4.18 15.96
C LEU A 192 -5.88 -2.89 15.61
N GLU A 193 -6.50 -2.29 16.61
CA GLU A 193 -7.20 -1.02 16.47
C GLU A 193 -6.29 0.09 15.88
N GLU A 194 -5.00 0.01 16.15
CA GLU A 194 -4.00 0.90 15.55
C GLU A 194 -3.93 0.78 14.01
N ARG A 195 -4.36 -0.33 13.43
CA ARG A 195 -4.39 -0.55 11.97
C ARG A 195 -5.62 0.06 11.29
N TYR A 196 -6.70 0.30 11.99
CA TYR A 196 -7.89 0.88 11.38
C TYR A 196 -7.64 2.23 10.69
N PRO A 197 -6.84 3.16 11.23
CA PRO A 197 -6.48 4.38 10.51
C PRO A 197 -5.72 4.12 9.22
N LEU A 198 -4.86 3.10 9.21
CA LEU A 198 -4.12 2.71 8.02
C LEU A 198 -5.05 2.08 6.96
N PHE A 199 -5.94 1.18 7.37
CA PHE A 199 -6.96 0.64 6.47
C PHE A 199 -7.84 1.75 5.90
N ALA A 200 -8.27 2.69 6.73
CA ALA A 200 -9.05 3.84 6.30
C ALA A 200 -8.30 4.69 5.26
N LYS A 201 -6.98 4.88 5.43
CA LYS A 201 -6.14 5.59 4.46
C LYS A 201 -6.13 4.87 3.10
N TYR A 202 -5.91 3.56 3.08
CA TYR A 202 -5.92 2.78 1.84
C TYR A 202 -7.32 2.72 1.19
N LEU A 203 -8.36 2.50 1.99
CA LEU A 203 -9.75 2.50 1.52
C LEU A 203 -10.26 3.90 1.13
N THR A 204 -9.50 4.94 1.43
CA THR A 204 -9.74 6.28 0.91
C THR A 204 -8.91 6.52 -0.34
N ASP A 205 -7.60 6.46 -0.22
CA ASP A 205 -6.69 6.89 -1.28
C ASP A 205 -6.73 5.98 -2.50
N ASN A 206 -6.60 4.66 -2.30
CA ASN A 206 -6.64 3.72 -3.42
C ASN A 206 -8.05 3.57 -3.99
N TRP A 207 -9.09 3.52 -3.13
CA TRP A 207 -10.46 3.40 -3.61
C TRP A 207 -10.87 4.56 -4.49
N ARG A 208 -10.55 5.80 -4.09
CA ARG A 208 -10.74 7.00 -4.90
C ARG A 208 -9.97 6.93 -6.22
N ALA A 209 -8.69 6.52 -6.15
CA ALA A 209 -7.85 6.40 -7.33
C ALA A 209 -8.36 5.34 -8.31
N PHE A 210 -8.73 4.15 -7.83
CA PHE A 210 -9.23 3.08 -8.68
C PHE A 210 -10.54 3.47 -9.38
N ARG A 211 -11.43 4.16 -8.67
CA ARG A 211 -12.63 4.73 -9.29
C ARG A 211 -12.32 5.80 -10.31
N THR A 212 -11.30 6.62 -10.07
CA THR A 212 -10.87 7.67 -11.00
C THR A 212 -10.19 7.10 -12.24
N TRP A 213 -9.45 6.00 -12.11
CA TRP A 213 -8.94 5.22 -13.24
C TRP A 213 -10.05 4.49 -14.00
N GLY A 214 -11.21 4.30 -13.42
CA GLY A 214 -12.34 3.60 -14.03
C GLY A 214 -12.34 2.09 -13.80
N VAL A 215 -11.62 1.59 -12.78
CA VAL A 215 -11.68 0.18 -12.37
C VAL A 215 -13.13 -0.22 -12.16
N THR A 216 -13.54 -1.28 -12.86
CA THR A 216 -14.94 -1.64 -13.02
C THR A 216 -15.55 -2.17 -11.73
N ALA A 217 -14.81 -3.00 -11.01
CA ALA A 217 -15.23 -3.55 -9.73
C ALA A 217 -14.02 -3.79 -8.82
N ASN A 218 -14.23 -3.62 -7.53
CA ASN A 218 -13.22 -3.84 -6.51
C ASN A 218 -13.88 -4.47 -5.28
N SER A 219 -13.39 -5.65 -4.87
CA SER A 219 -13.91 -6.41 -3.73
C SER A 219 -12.85 -6.46 -2.63
N PRO A 220 -13.06 -5.80 -1.49
CA PRO A 220 -12.13 -5.91 -0.38
C PRO A 220 -12.13 -7.33 0.16
N TRP A 221 -10.93 -7.90 0.29
CA TRP A 221 -10.77 -9.22 0.88
C TRP A 221 -11.05 -9.16 2.38
N GLU A 222 -11.80 -10.15 2.86
CA GLU A 222 -12.20 -10.27 4.25
C GLU A 222 -12.73 -8.94 4.85
N HIS A 223 -13.62 -8.28 4.14
CA HIS A 223 -14.22 -6.99 4.54
C HIS A 223 -14.87 -7.02 5.93
N GLY A 224 -15.22 -8.19 6.43
CA GLY A 224 -15.70 -8.37 7.81
C GLY A 224 -14.75 -7.82 8.87
N HIS A 225 -13.44 -7.72 8.57
CA HIS A 225 -12.47 -7.10 9.47
C HIS A 225 -12.63 -5.58 9.62
N PHE A 226 -13.42 -4.96 8.77
CA PHE A 226 -13.68 -3.51 8.85
C PHE A 226 -14.81 -3.18 9.82
N TRP A 227 -15.49 -4.18 10.33
CA TRP A 227 -16.50 -4.04 11.37
C TRP A 227 -16.06 -4.76 12.64
N LYS A 228 -16.48 -4.26 13.76
CA LYS A 228 -16.31 -4.93 15.05
C LYS A 228 -17.65 -5.16 15.73
N LEU A 229 -17.73 -6.20 16.52
CA LEU A 229 -18.94 -6.45 17.29
C LEU A 229 -19.16 -5.36 18.34
N ARG A 230 -20.42 -4.99 18.50
CA ARG A 230 -20.87 -4.12 19.56
C ARG A 230 -20.58 -4.75 20.92
N GLU A 231 -20.26 -3.92 21.89
CA GLU A 231 -20.06 -4.37 23.25
C GLU A 231 -21.32 -5.06 23.81
N GLY A 232 -21.13 -6.11 24.57
CA GLY A 232 -22.22 -6.90 25.18
C GLY A 232 -22.90 -7.92 24.27
N VAL A 233 -22.44 -8.09 23.03
CA VAL A 233 -22.96 -9.16 22.14
C VAL A 233 -22.56 -10.53 22.71
N ASP A 234 -23.54 -11.46 22.72
CA ASP A 234 -23.33 -12.83 23.16
C ASP A 234 -22.46 -13.61 22.15
N LYS A 235 -21.23 -13.88 22.52
CA LYS A 235 -20.26 -14.63 21.69
C LYS A 235 -20.24 -16.14 22.01
N ARG A 236 -21.12 -16.62 22.87
CA ARG A 236 -21.13 -18.03 23.24
C ARG A 236 -21.46 -18.92 22.05
N ARG A 237 -20.84 -20.08 22.05
CA ARG A 237 -21.12 -21.15 21.08
C ARG A 237 -22.62 -21.45 21.02
N ARG A 238 -23.14 -21.59 19.81
CA ARG A 238 -24.51 -22.11 19.56
C ARG A 238 -24.39 -23.34 18.69
N GLU A 239 -25.01 -24.43 19.14
CA GLU A 239 -25.26 -25.58 18.29
C GLU A 239 -26.54 -25.35 17.50
N LEU A 240 -26.46 -25.49 16.19
CA LEU A 240 -27.64 -25.50 15.34
C LEU A 240 -28.22 -26.89 15.34
N LYS A 241 -29.52 -26.99 15.52
CA LYS A 241 -30.23 -28.25 15.40
C LYS A 241 -30.28 -28.65 13.94
N VAL A 242 -29.63 -29.76 13.60
CA VAL A 242 -29.58 -30.28 12.24
C VAL A 242 -30.92 -30.93 11.87
N ASP A 243 -31.52 -30.49 10.79
CA ASP A 243 -32.69 -31.17 10.17
C ASP A 243 -32.19 -32.14 9.11
N TRP A 244 -31.97 -33.38 9.53
CA TRP A 244 -31.41 -34.43 8.68
C TRP A 244 -32.30 -34.79 7.48
N GLU A 245 -33.61 -34.59 7.58
CA GLU A 245 -34.56 -34.90 6.52
C GLU A 245 -34.57 -33.83 5.41
N ASN A 246 -34.08 -32.63 5.67
CA ASN A 246 -34.14 -31.49 4.76
C ASN A 246 -32.76 -30.91 4.40
N LEU A 247 -31.67 -31.65 4.60
CA LEU A 247 -30.29 -31.18 4.40
C LEU A 247 -30.01 -30.50 3.04
N GLN A 248 -30.68 -30.93 1.98
CA GLN A 248 -30.42 -30.42 0.62
C GLN A 248 -31.39 -29.33 0.17
N ARG A 249 -32.31 -28.93 1.00
CA ARG A 249 -33.25 -27.85 0.69
C ARG A 249 -32.59 -26.49 0.97
N PRO A 250 -32.70 -25.50 0.05
CA PRO A 250 -32.25 -24.15 0.33
C PRO A 250 -32.86 -23.61 1.63
N GLY A 251 -32.04 -23.09 2.50
CA GLY A 251 -32.45 -22.61 3.83
C GLY A 251 -32.51 -23.67 4.94
N PHE A 252 -32.26 -24.94 4.61
CA PHE A 252 -32.19 -26.04 5.57
C PHE A 252 -30.80 -26.67 5.70
N SER A 253 -29.80 -26.15 4.98
CA SER A 253 -28.42 -26.53 5.22
C SER A 253 -28.04 -26.19 6.63
N PRO A 254 -27.52 -27.16 7.39
CA PRO A 254 -27.02 -26.86 8.73
C PRO A 254 -25.70 -26.11 8.60
N ASP A 255 -25.76 -24.81 8.84
CA ASP A 255 -24.55 -24.08 9.12
C ASP A 255 -24.10 -24.42 10.54
N TYR A 256 -23.14 -25.31 10.62
CA TYR A 256 -22.56 -25.69 11.88
C TYR A 256 -21.66 -24.58 12.39
N ILE A 257 -22.11 -23.82 13.37
CA ILE A 257 -21.33 -22.80 14.04
C ILE A 257 -20.82 -23.41 15.35
N ASP A 258 -19.59 -23.89 15.30
CA ASP A 258 -18.94 -24.48 16.45
C ASP A 258 -18.59 -23.42 17.51
N GLN A 259 -18.22 -22.22 17.03
CA GLN A 259 -17.88 -21.09 17.87
C GLN A 259 -18.23 -19.78 17.15
N ARG A 260 -18.75 -18.78 17.86
CA ARG A 260 -18.98 -17.44 17.32
C ARG A 260 -17.70 -16.64 17.39
N TYR A 261 -17.08 -16.41 16.25
CA TYR A 261 -15.96 -15.49 16.10
C TYR A 261 -16.43 -14.15 15.53
N GLU A 262 -15.72 -13.10 15.84
CA GLU A 262 -16.03 -11.75 15.35
C GLU A 262 -16.03 -11.62 13.81
N ARG A 263 -15.48 -12.61 13.13
CA ARG A 263 -15.39 -12.64 11.66
C ARG A 263 -16.43 -13.51 10.99
N MET A 264 -17.24 -14.21 11.74
CA MET A 264 -18.26 -15.08 11.18
C MET A 264 -19.54 -14.27 10.98
N ASP A 265 -19.62 -13.55 9.86
CA ASP A 265 -20.75 -12.67 9.52
C ASP A 265 -22.10 -13.33 9.71
N LEU A 266 -22.19 -14.63 9.45
CA LEU A 266 -23.41 -15.43 9.64
C LEU A 266 -23.73 -15.75 11.10
N ALA A 267 -22.80 -15.57 12.02
CA ALA A 267 -22.98 -15.88 13.45
C ALA A 267 -23.69 -14.79 14.23
N PHE A 268 -23.80 -13.60 13.66
CA PHE A 268 -24.31 -12.42 14.35
C PHE A 268 -25.28 -11.64 13.46
N GLU A 269 -26.20 -10.92 14.08
CA GLU A 269 -27.12 -10.05 13.38
C GLU A 269 -26.40 -8.79 12.87
N ARG A 270 -26.92 -8.21 11.78
CA ARG A 270 -26.34 -6.99 11.22
C ARG A 270 -26.24 -5.84 12.23
N SER A 271 -27.19 -5.74 13.14
CA SER A 271 -27.23 -4.73 14.22
C SER A 271 -26.16 -4.91 15.28
N ASP A 272 -25.51 -6.09 15.31
CA ASP A 272 -24.44 -6.39 16.27
C ASP A 272 -23.10 -5.81 15.83
N TRP A 273 -23.00 -5.35 14.60
CA TRP A 273 -21.75 -4.85 14.01
C TRP A 273 -21.67 -3.33 14.03
N ILE A 274 -20.50 -2.81 14.37
CA ILE A 274 -20.17 -1.39 14.35
C ILE A 274 -19.10 -1.15 13.29
N ALA A 275 -19.31 -0.16 12.44
CA ALA A 275 -18.35 0.26 11.45
C ALA A 275 -17.12 0.90 12.11
N THR A 276 -15.94 0.33 11.88
CA THR A 276 -14.65 0.93 12.24
C THR A 276 -14.33 2.10 11.31
N PRO A 277 -13.27 2.90 11.56
CA PRO A 277 -12.80 3.90 10.60
C PRO A 277 -12.56 3.35 9.19
N ALA A 278 -12.13 2.10 9.07
CA ALA A 278 -11.94 1.42 7.78
C ALA A 278 -13.27 1.22 7.03
N ALA A 279 -14.29 0.69 7.72
CA ALA A 279 -15.62 0.54 7.14
C ALA A 279 -16.25 1.88 6.77
N GLN A 280 -16.09 2.89 7.62
CA GLN A 280 -16.58 4.24 7.35
C GLN A 280 -15.94 4.84 6.09
N ALA A 281 -14.64 4.66 5.91
CA ALA A 281 -13.92 5.08 4.71
C ALA A 281 -14.46 4.36 3.46
N LEU A 282 -14.67 3.04 3.53
CA LEU A 282 -15.23 2.27 2.44
C LEU A 282 -16.66 2.73 2.10
N ILE A 283 -17.53 2.87 3.08
CA ILE A 283 -18.91 3.35 2.89
C ILE A 283 -18.91 4.72 2.21
N ARG A 284 -18.06 5.66 2.68
CA ARG A 284 -17.95 7.00 2.10
C ARG A 284 -17.50 6.95 0.63
N ASN A 285 -16.42 6.21 0.33
CA ASN A 285 -15.77 6.26 -0.96
C ASN A 285 -16.41 5.33 -2.01
N ASN A 286 -17.34 4.44 -1.60
CA ASN A 286 -18.07 3.54 -2.49
C ASN A 286 -19.48 4.01 -2.85
N ARG A 287 -19.87 5.25 -2.53
CA ARG A 287 -21.16 5.82 -2.93
C ARG A 287 -21.24 6.00 -4.44
N PRO A 288 -22.43 5.92 -5.05
CA PRO A 288 -22.59 6.18 -6.47
C PRO A 288 -22.04 7.52 -6.91
N LEU A 289 -22.29 8.57 -6.12
CA LEU A 289 -21.70 9.89 -6.30
C LEU A 289 -20.51 10.05 -5.35
N LEU A 290 -19.38 10.51 -5.86
CA LEU A 290 -18.18 10.77 -5.07
C LEU A 290 -17.53 12.08 -5.51
N ALA A 291 -17.22 12.93 -4.54
CA ALA A 291 -16.41 14.11 -4.76
C ALA A 291 -15.26 14.18 -3.74
N TYR A 292 -14.06 14.53 -4.21
CA TYR A 292 -12.89 14.62 -3.35
C TYR A 292 -11.81 15.55 -3.96
N ILE A 293 -10.86 15.96 -3.13
CA ILE A 293 -9.66 16.71 -3.55
C ILE A 293 -8.58 15.71 -4.00
N GLY A 294 -8.30 15.66 -5.28
CA GLY A 294 -7.19 14.91 -5.86
C GLY A 294 -5.88 15.69 -5.85
N GLY A 295 -4.80 15.03 -6.26
CA GLY A 295 -3.49 15.65 -6.49
C GLY A 295 -3.50 16.65 -7.66
N LYS A 296 -2.32 17.02 -8.13
CA LYS A 296 -2.17 17.98 -9.24
C LYS A 296 -2.80 17.44 -10.56
N PRO A 297 -3.21 18.32 -11.47
CA PRO A 297 -3.85 17.91 -12.73
C PRO A 297 -3.06 16.86 -13.53
N ALA A 298 -1.73 17.00 -13.60
CA ALA A 298 -0.88 16.04 -14.31
C ALA A 298 -0.76 14.68 -13.58
N ARG A 299 -0.99 14.62 -12.26
CA ARG A 299 -0.91 13.40 -11.46
C ARG A 299 -1.88 13.49 -10.28
N PHE A 300 -3.11 13.06 -10.49
CA PHE A 300 -4.17 13.20 -9.49
C PHE A 300 -3.94 12.37 -8.21
N THR A 301 -3.03 11.41 -8.24
CA THR A 301 -2.63 10.58 -7.11
C THR A 301 -1.55 11.22 -6.23
N SER A 302 -0.93 12.33 -6.69
CA SER A 302 0.10 13.05 -5.95
C SER A 302 -0.39 13.51 -4.58
N LYS A 303 0.41 13.22 -3.55
CA LYS A 303 0.12 13.53 -2.14
C LYS A 303 1.02 14.63 -1.57
N ASP A 304 1.68 15.38 -2.45
CA ASP A 304 2.53 16.51 -2.06
C ASP A 304 1.79 17.44 -1.09
N HIS A 305 2.36 17.65 0.10
CA HIS A 305 1.72 18.46 1.14
C HIS A 305 2.68 19.37 1.91
N ASN A 306 3.99 19.30 1.64
CA ASN A 306 4.97 20.23 2.19
C ASN A 306 5.36 21.26 1.13
N PHE A 307 5.22 22.54 1.44
CA PHE A 307 5.46 23.63 0.50
C PHE A 307 6.31 24.73 1.13
N LEU A 308 7.04 25.44 0.30
CA LEU A 308 7.77 26.65 0.71
C LEU A 308 6.93 27.90 0.46
N PRO A 309 7.16 28.99 1.22
CA PRO A 309 6.59 30.29 0.89
C PRO A 309 6.94 30.70 -0.54
N GLY A 310 5.97 31.21 -1.30
CA GLY A 310 6.15 31.60 -2.70
C GLY A 310 5.86 30.50 -3.72
N GLU A 311 5.67 29.26 -3.30
CA GLU A 311 5.22 28.18 -4.18
C GLU A 311 3.70 28.24 -4.45
N ALA A 312 3.23 27.42 -5.36
CA ALA A 312 1.79 27.22 -5.58
C ALA A 312 1.41 25.76 -5.32
N ILE A 313 0.27 25.56 -4.69
CA ILE A 313 -0.34 24.25 -4.51
C ILE A 313 -1.25 23.98 -5.70
N GLU A 314 -0.97 22.92 -6.42
CA GLU A 314 -1.82 22.45 -7.51
C GLU A 314 -2.63 21.24 -7.02
N LYS A 315 -3.94 21.33 -7.09
CA LYS A 315 -4.90 20.28 -6.77
C LYS A 315 -6.03 20.28 -7.79
N GLN A 316 -6.93 19.34 -7.64
CA GLN A 316 -8.16 19.30 -8.43
C GLN A 316 -9.31 18.73 -7.59
N ILE A 317 -10.52 19.20 -7.84
CA ILE A 317 -11.72 18.52 -7.33
C ILE A 317 -12.14 17.50 -8.39
N ILE A 318 -12.22 16.25 -7.99
CA ILE A 318 -12.66 15.14 -8.84
C ILE A 318 -14.08 14.77 -8.42
N ILE A 319 -15.00 14.77 -9.40
CA ILE A 319 -16.41 14.41 -9.20
C ILE A 319 -16.70 13.20 -10.07
N ILE A 320 -17.10 12.10 -9.45
CA ILE A 320 -17.42 10.84 -10.13
C ILE A 320 -18.91 10.56 -10.01
N ASN A 321 -19.57 10.31 -11.13
CA ASN A 321 -20.96 9.94 -11.19
C ASN A 321 -21.13 8.50 -11.70
N ASN A 322 -21.18 7.53 -10.80
CA ASN A 322 -21.53 6.13 -11.11
C ASN A 322 -23.03 5.84 -10.89
N SER A 323 -23.87 6.88 -10.83
CA SER A 323 -25.33 6.71 -10.82
C SER A 323 -25.87 6.48 -12.24
N ARG A 324 -27.16 6.25 -12.34
CA ARG A 324 -27.84 6.00 -13.64
C ARG A 324 -28.30 7.28 -14.34
N GLU A 325 -28.14 8.45 -13.71
CA GLU A 325 -28.66 9.72 -14.19
C GLU A 325 -27.55 10.76 -14.21
N SER A 326 -27.63 11.70 -15.14
CA SER A 326 -26.79 12.88 -15.11
C SER A 326 -27.10 13.74 -13.88
N VAL A 327 -26.09 14.33 -13.28
CA VAL A 327 -26.23 15.20 -12.09
C VAL A 327 -25.63 16.58 -12.37
N THR A 328 -26.28 17.61 -11.82
CA THR A 328 -25.69 18.95 -11.76
C THR A 328 -25.09 19.16 -10.39
N CYS A 329 -23.93 19.75 -10.32
CA CYS A 329 -23.19 20.01 -9.09
C CYS A 329 -22.90 21.49 -8.93
N GLU A 330 -23.01 21.99 -7.69
CA GLU A 330 -22.45 23.27 -7.27
C GLU A 330 -21.16 22.97 -6.49
N VAL A 331 -20.07 23.58 -6.91
CA VAL A 331 -18.72 23.32 -6.39
C VAL A 331 -18.15 24.59 -5.79
N GLY A 332 -17.62 24.51 -4.58
CA GLY A 332 -16.91 25.59 -3.92
C GLY A 332 -15.67 25.08 -3.18
N HIS A 333 -14.70 25.98 -2.99
CA HIS A 333 -13.48 25.69 -2.23
C HIS A 333 -12.89 26.96 -1.62
N THR A 334 -12.05 26.78 -0.59
CA THR A 334 -11.52 27.92 0.20
C THR A 334 -10.40 28.71 -0.51
N ALA A 335 -9.84 28.20 -1.60
CA ALA A 335 -8.78 28.89 -2.36
C ALA A 335 -9.30 30.10 -3.14
N VAL A 336 -10.55 30.09 -3.59
CA VAL A 336 -11.17 31.18 -4.35
C VAL A 336 -12.62 31.34 -3.91
N GLN A 337 -13.07 32.59 -3.76
CA GLN A 337 -14.48 32.88 -3.51
C GLN A 337 -15.27 32.69 -4.81
N GLY A 338 -16.36 31.95 -4.74
CA GLY A 338 -17.28 31.73 -5.85
C GLY A 338 -17.83 30.31 -5.90
N LEU A 339 -18.86 30.15 -6.72
CA LEU A 339 -19.50 28.86 -6.99
C LEU A 339 -19.36 28.55 -8.47
N GLN A 340 -18.89 27.33 -8.77
CA GLN A 340 -18.89 26.80 -10.12
C GLN A 340 -20.02 25.79 -10.25
N ARG A 341 -20.76 25.84 -11.37
CA ARG A 341 -21.76 24.81 -11.72
C ARG A 341 -21.21 23.90 -12.80
N VAL A 342 -21.34 22.60 -12.57
CA VAL A 342 -20.82 21.55 -13.46
C VAL A 342 -21.88 20.47 -13.63
N GLY A 343 -22.06 20.00 -14.86
CA GLY A 343 -22.88 18.82 -15.17
C GLY A 343 -21.99 17.59 -15.32
N VAL A 344 -22.34 16.49 -14.66
CA VAL A 344 -21.63 15.21 -14.78
C VAL A 344 -22.58 14.14 -15.29
N ALA A 345 -22.33 13.63 -16.48
CA ALA A 345 -23.15 12.56 -17.07
C ALA A 345 -23.04 11.25 -16.28
N ALA A 346 -24.04 10.37 -16.42
CA ALA A 346 -23.99 9.03 -15.84
C ALA A 346 -22.76 8.26 -16.34
N GLY A 347 -22.02 7.63 -15.42
CA GLY A 347 -20.80 6.88 -15.72
C GLY A 347 -19.57 7.75 -16.04
N GLN A 348 -19.66 9.06 -15.89
CA GLN A 348 -18.59 10.01 -16.20
C GLN A 348 -18.00 10.67 -14.94
N GLN A 349 -16.88 11.34 -15.13
CA GLN A 349 -16.23 12.14 -14.10
C GLN A 349 -15.87 13.53 -14.64
N GLU A 350 -15.80 14.50 -13.74
CA GLU A 350 -15.30 15.85 -14.01
C GLU A 350 -14.12 16.16 -13.09
N ARG A 351 -13.17 16.92 -13.61
CA ARG A 351 -11.95 17.32 -12.91
C ARG A 351 -11.79 18.82 -12.98
N ILE A 352 -11.87 19.47 -11.84
CA ILE A 352 -11.81 20.93 -11.71
C ILE A 352 -10.47 21.30 -11.08
N PRO A 353 -9.55 21.93 -11.82
CA PRO A 353 -8.26 22.31 -11.27
C PRO A 353 -8.38 23.41 -10.22
N ILE A 354 -7.53 23.33 -9.21
CA ILE A 354 -7.35 24.34 -8.16
C ILE A 354 -5.88 24.74 -8.12
N ILE A 355 -5.61 26.03 -8.21
CA ILE A 355 -4.28 26.60 -7.99
C ILE A 355 -4.39 27.53 -6.78
N LEU A 356 -3.65 27.24 -5.72
CA LEU A 356 -3.59 28.04 -4.50
C LEU A 356 -2.15 28.60 -4.37
N PRO A 357 -1.93 29.89 -4.70
CA PRO A 357 -0.64 30.52 -4.46
C PRO A 357 -0.37 30.64 -2.96
N ILE A 358 0.83 30.27 -2.54
CA ILE A 358 1.31 30.48 -1.18
C ILE A 358 2.05 31.82 -1.15
N PRO A 359 1.57 32.82 -0.42
CA PRO A 359 2.26 34.09 -0.30
C PRO A 359 3.70 33.91 0.21
N ALA A 360 4.66 34.65 -0.35
CA ALA A 360 6.03 34.60 0.11
C ALA A 360 6.20 35.00 1.60
N THR A 361 5.22 35.72 2.12
CA THR A 361 5.16 36.16 3.54
C THR A 361 4.36 35.21 4.43
N MET A 362 3.86 34.08 3.88
CA MET A 362 3.06 33.15 4.66
C MET A 362 3.90 32.50 5.74
N ALA A 363 3.43 32.55 6.98
CA ALA A 363 4.14 31.97 8.11
C ALA A 363 4.26 30.45 7.98
N PRO A 364 5.35 29.84 8.42
CA PRO A 364 5.42 28.39 8.55
C PRO A 364 4.31 27.87 9.47
N GLY A 365 3.72 26.74 9.08
CA GLY A 365 2.62 26.15 9.86
C GLY A 365 1.76 25.22 9.03
N ARG A 366 0.74 24.69 9.67
CA ARG A 366 -0.25 23.78 9.06
C ARG A 366 -1.50 24.53 8.65
N TYR A 367 -1.94 24.27 7.44
CA TYR A 367 -3.07 24.92 6.79
C TYR A 367 -3.99 23.89 6.13
N GLU A 368 -5.20 24.33 5.76
CA GLU A 368 -6.18 23.47 5.12
C GLU A 368 -6.78 24.12 3.87
N LEU A 369 -6.88 23.33 2.81
CA LEU A 369 -7.71 23.59 1.65
C LEU A 369 -8.97 22.74 1.77
N SER A 370 -10.12 23.36 1.93
CA SER A 370 -11.42 22.69 1.97
C SER A 370 -12.18 22.88 0.68
N ALA A 371 -12.86 21.83 0.24
CA ALA A 371 -13.76 21.86 -0.90
C ALA A 371 -15.08 21.18 -0.56
N TRP A 372 -16.15 21.62 -1.21
CA TRP A 372 -17.46 21.01 -1.10
C TRP A 372 -18.15 20.92 -2.45
N VAL A 373 -18.94 19.89 -2.62
CA VAL A 373 -19.75 19.63 -3.81
C VAL A 373 -21.17 19.34 -3.36
N LYS A 374 -22.11 20.16 -3.83
CA LYS A 374 -23.55 19.95 -3.62
C LYS A 374 -24.13 19.39 -4.90
N PHE A 375 -24.60 18.16 -4.82
CA PHE A 375 -25.28 17.48 -5.93
C PHE A 375 -26.74 17.93 -6.04
N GLY A 376 -27.29 17.95 -7.25
CA GLY A 376 -28.62 18.46 -7.52
C GLY A 376 -29.77 17.83 -6.72
N LYS A 377 -29.56 16.62 -6.16
CA LYS A 377 -30.50 15.95 -5.24
C LYS A 377 -30.35 16.41 -3.77
N GLY A 378 -29.50 17.40 -3.49
CA GLY A 378 -29.31 17.99 -2.17
C GLY A 378 -28.20 17.36 -1.32
N GLU A 379 -27.59 16.26 -1.74
CA GLU A 379 -26.43 15.69 -1.04
C GLU A 379 -25.23 16.65 -1.13
N ILE A 380 -24.58 16.89 0.01
CA ILE A 380 -23.36 17.68 0.08
C ILE A 380 -22.21 16.76 0.52
N GLN A 381 -21.13 16.74 -0.24
CA GLN A 381 -19.90 16.08 0.13
C GLN A 381 -18.80 17.12 0.33
N GLN A 382 -18.04 16.93 1.41
CA GLN A 382 -16.92 17.80 1.76
C GLN A 382 -15.65 16.98 1.84
N ASP A 383 -14.54 17.59 1.44
CA ASP A 383 -13.21 17.04 1.58
C ASP A 383 -12.21 18.13 1.97
N THR A 384 -11.17 17.74 2.67
CA THR A 384 -10.14 18.66 3.17
C THR A 384 -8.76 18.11 2.86
N PHE A 385 -7.90 18.97 2.37
CA PHE A 385 -6.50 18.70 2.14
C PHE A 385 -5.66 19.54 3.09
N THR A 386 -4.95 18.88 3.99
CA THR A 386 -4.02 19.51 4.93
C THR A 386 -2.65 19.62 4.29
N TYR A 387 -2.02 20.78 4.40
CA TYR A 387 -0.66 21.03 3.92
C TYR A 387 0.15 21.83 4.94
N ASP A 388 1.46 21.65 4.86
CA ASP A 388 2.40 22.37 5.72
C ASP A 388 3.19 23.38 4.88
N VAL A 389 3.24 24.63 5.34
CA VAL A 389 4.17 25.63 4.84
C VAL A 389 5.45 25.49 5.69
N MET A 390 6.52 25.08 5.05
CA MET A 390 7.79 24.85 5.68
C MET A 390 8.53 26.16 5.92
N PRO A 391 9.34 26.27 6.98
CA PRO A 391 10.24 27.42 7.12
C PRO A 391 11.20 27.47 5.93
N ALA A 392 11.51 28.67 5.47
CA ALA A 392 12.56 28.85 4.48
C ALA A 392 13.87 28.24 5.04
N PRO A 393 14.65 27.52 4.23
CA PRO A 393 15.93 27.00 4.69
C PRO A 393 16.79 28.14 5.26
N PRO A 394 17.29 28.01 6.49
CA PRO A 394 18.17 29.04 7.03
C PRO A 394 19.45 29.12 6.17
N ALA A 395 19.93 30.34 5.94
CA ALA A 395 21.26 30.50 5.38
C ALA A 395 22.26 29.82 6.33
N VAL A 396 22.87 28.73 5.90
CA VAL A 396 23.86 28.02 6.70
C VAL A 396 25.23 28.68 6.41
N PRO A 397 25.82 29.43 7.34
CA PRO A 397 27.20 29.84 7.18
C PRO A 397 28.05 28.57 7.21
N ALA A 398 28.65 28.22 6.09
CA ALA A 398 29.59 27.12 6.06
C ALA A 398 30.83 27.51 6.91
N THR A 399 30.89 26.97 8.12
CA THR A 399 32.07 27.08 8.98
C THR A 399 32.97 25.90 8.69
N GLY A 400 33.85 26.03 7.69
CA GLY A 400 34.75 24.96 7.32
C GLY A 400 34.90 24.80 5.81
N LYS A 401 35.96 24.14 5.40
CA LYS A 401 36.27 23.86 4.01
C LYS A 401 35.55 22.57 3.58
N ILE A 402 34.68 22.67 2.58
CA ILE A 402 33.84 21.56 2.11
C ILE A 402 34.42 21.01 0.80
N ALA A 403 34.72 19.72 0.78
CA ALA A 403 34.99 18.93 -0.41
C ALA A 403 33.71 18.28 -0.93
N VAL A 404 33.48 18.30 -2.24
CA VAL A 404 32.30 17.67 -2.86
C VAL A 404 32.77 16.69 -3.94
N PHE A 405 32.59 15.43 -3.69
CA PHE A 405 32.75 14.36 -4.68
C PHE A 405 31.39 14.02 -5.29
N ASP A 406 31.11 14.59 -6.44
CA ASP A 406 29.82 14.44 -7.11
C ASP A 406 29.98 14.37 -8.64
N PRO A 407 30.34 13.20 -9.19
CA PRO A 407 30.52 13.03 -10.63
C PRO A 407 29.31 13.35 -11.50
N LYS A 408 28.11 13.36 -10.89
CA LYS A 408 26.85 13.64 -11.59
C LYS A 408 26.38 15.08 -11.47
N ASP A 409 27.00 15.87 -10.63
CA ASP A 409 26.68 17.27 -10.39
C ASP A 409 25.27 17.58 -9.82
N GLU A 410 24.51 16.56 -9.46
CA GLU A 410 23.17 16.72 -8.91
C GLU A 410 23.20 17.30 -7.49
N THR A 411 24.04 16.72 -6.63
CA THR A 411 24.16 17.15 -5.22
C THR A 411 24.83 18.51 -5.11
N ARG A 412 25.81 18.80 -5.94
CA ARG A 412 26.45 20.12 -5.99
C ARG A 412 25.46 21.20 -6.36
N THR A 413 24.60 20.94 -7.35
CA THR A 413 23.53 21.85 -7.75
C THR A 413 22.55 22.10 -6.60
N LEU A 414 22.15 21.06 -5.86
CA LEU A 414 21.33 21.18 -4.68
C LEU A 414 21.99 22.05 -3.60
N LEU A 415 23.26 21.76 -3.26
CA LEU A 415 24.01 22.52 -2.25
C LEU A 415 24.13 24.00 -2.62
N LYS A 416 24.43 24.29 -3.88
CA LYS A 416 24.47 25.65 -4.41
C LYS A 416 23.13 26.37 -4.27
N GLY A 417 22.02 25.68 -4.54
CA GLY A 417 20.66 26.20 -4.33
C GLY A 417 20.37 26.53 -2.87
N LEU A 418 21.01 25.83 -1.93
CA LEU A 418 20.93 26.08 -0.49
C LEU A 418 21.95 27.12 0.01
N GLY A 419 22.73 27.74 -0.90
CA GLY A 419 23.77 28.71 -0.54
C GLY A 419 25.05 28.07 0.00
N ILE A 420 25.19 26.75 -0.06
CA ILE A 420 26.36 26.02 0.42
C ILE A 420 27.38 25.88 -0.73
N GLN A 421 28.58 26.40 -0.52
CA GLN A 421 29.65 26.28 -1.51
C GLN A 421 30.65 25.21 -1.06
N GLY A 422 31.08 24.37 -1.98
CA GLY A 422 32.07 23.34 -1.78
C GLY A 422 33.00 23.21 -2.98
N GLU A 423 34.24 22.82 -2.74
CA GLU A 423 35.22 22.56 -3.80
C GLU A 423 35.00 21.17 -4.38
N THR A 424 34.95 21.06 -5.71
CA THR A 424 34.88 19.76 -6.40
C THR A 424 36.20 19.02 -6.21
N VAL A 425 36.14 17.77 -5.81
CA VAL A 425 37.31 16.92 -5.60
C VAL A 425 37.17 15.62 -6.39
N GLU A 426 38.34 15.10 -6.77
CA GLU A 426 38.46 13.77 -7.37
C GLU A 426 38.70 12.70 -6.29
N ALA A 427 38.53 11.43 -6.65
CA ALA A 427 38.68 10.32 -5.71
C ALA A 427 40.04 10.24 -5.00
N GLY A 428 41.12 10.66 -5.68
CA GLY A 428 42.47 10.65 -5.15
C GLY A 428 42.90 11.95 -4.45
N THR A 429 42.01 12.93 -4.29
CA THR A 429 42.33 14.21 -3.68
C THR A 429 42.71 14.04 -2.20
N ASP A 430 43.76 14.70 -1.77
CA ASP A 430 44.11 14.78 -0.36
C ASP A 430 43.07 15.62 0.41
N LEU A 431 42.38 14.97 1.32
CA LEU A 431 41.32 15.58 2.10
C LEU A 431 41.81 16.23 3.41
N SER A 432 43.10 16.30 3.65
CA SER A 432 43.66 16.85 4.89
C SER A 432 43.32 18.31 5.13
N ALA A 433 43.08 19.07 4.06
CA ALA A 433 42.75 20.49 4.11
C ALA A 433 41.24 20.77 4.25
N TYR A 434 40.38 19.72 4.33
CA TYR A 434 38.94 19.85 4.38
C TYR A 434 38.38 19.41 5.73
N ASP A 435 37.35 20.09 6.16
CA ASP A 435 36.61 19.78 7.40
C ASP A 435 35.40 18.84 7.12
N ILE A 436 34.84 18.94 5.93
CA ILE A 436 33.64 18.20 5.51
C ILE A 436 33.86 17.62 4.12
N LEU A 437 33.55 16.34 3.96
CA LEU A 437 33.38 15.68 2.65
C LEU A 437 31.90 15.41 2.39
N VAL A 438 31.42 15.89 1.26
CA VAL A 438 30.09 15.49 0.73
C VAL A 438 30.31 14.52 -0.41
N VAL A 439 29.73 13.33 -0.29
CA VAL A 439 29.63 12.34 -1.36
C VAL A 439 28.24 12.47 -1.97
N GLY A 440 28.18 12.83 -3.24
CA GLY A 440 26.95 13.10 -3.97
C GLY A 440 26.05 11.88 -4.16
N LYS A 441 24.82 12.13 -4.55
CA LYS A 441 23.83 11.10 -4.87
C LYS A 441 24.34 10.17 -5.99
N SER A 442 24.33 8.87 -5.72
CA SER A 442 24.81 7.83 -6.65
C SER A 442 26.23 8.11 -7.20
N ALA A 443 27.07 8.76 -6.40
CA ALA A 443 28.43 9.11 -6.77
C ALA A 443 29.40 7.94 -6.69
N LEU A 444 29.08 6.92 -5.89
CA LEU A 444 29.93 5.74 -5.71
C LEU A 444 29.45 4.58 -6.58
N THR A 445 30.41 3.77 -7.00
CA THR A 445 30.17 2.47 -7.63
C THR A 445 30.88 1.38 -6.83
N VAL A 446 30.49 0.13 -6.95
CA VAL A 446 31.01 -0.98 -6.13
C VAL A 446 32.54 -1.07 -6.20
N GLY A 447 33.11 -1.07 -7.39
CA GLY A 447 34.54 -1.22 -7.62
C GLY A 447 35.27 0.06 -8.07
N GLY A 448 34.54 1.18 -8.20
CA GLY A 448 35.12 2.42 -8.74
C GLY A 448 35.95 3.23 -7.72
N PRO A 449 36.68 4.22 -8.18
CA PRO A 449 37.44 5.11 -7.30
C PRO A 449 36.50 5.90 -6.40
N ALA A 450 36.95 6.17 -5.18
CA ALA A 450 36.24 6.96 -4.18
C ALA A 450 37.18 7.75 -3.30
N PRO A 451 36.76 8.90 -2.73
CA PRO A 451 37.51 9.61 -1.74
C PRO A 451 37.82 8.74 -0.51
N ASP A 452 38.94 9.01 0.16
CA ASP A 452 39.29 8.27 1.37
C ASP A 452 38.47 8.71 2.59
N ILE A 453 37.33 8.05 2.77
CA ILE A 453 36.44 8.32 3.91
C ILE A 453 36.99 7.84 5.25
N LYS A 454 38.09 7.06 5.28
CA LYS A 454 38.70 6.60 6.54
C LYS A 454 39.21 7.76 7.38
N ARG A 455 39.43 8.89 6.77
CA ARG A 455 39.81 10.13 7.47
C ARG A 455 38.75 10.67 8.44
N VAL A 456 37.55 10.12 8.43
CA VAL A 456 36.61 10.31 9.54
C VAL A 456 37.23 10.04 10.91
N ARG A 457 38.20 9.12 10.98
CA ARG A 457 38.96 8.83 12.21
C ARG A 457 39.87 9.99 12.64
N ASP A 458 40.23 10.84 11.71
CA ASP A 458 41.07 12.01 11.92
C ASP A 458 40.25 13.30 12.08
N GLY A 459 38.93 13.20 12.16
CA GLY A 459 38.03 14.31 12.39
C GLY A 459 37.30 14.85 11.15
N LEU A 460 37.55 14.32 9.94
CA LEU A 460 36.78 14.67 8.75
C LEU A 460 35.33 14.29 8.94
N LYS A 461 34.40 15.23 8.75
CA LYS A 461 32.95 14.94 8.72
C LYS A 461 32.58 14.48 7.33
N VAL A 462 31.86 13.36 7.21
CA VAL A 462 31.42 12.81 5.92
C VAL A 462 29.93 12.75 5.85
N ILE A 463 29.37 13.38 4.81
CA ILE A 463 27.94 13.32 4.48
C ILE A 463 27.82 12.54 3.17
N ILE A 464 27.10 11.43 3.19
CA ILE A 464 26.88 10.59 2.02
C ILE A 464 25.41 10.67 1.63
N PHE A 465 25.15 11.21 0.45
CA PHE A 465 23.80 11.18 -0.13
C PHE A 465 23.46 9.78 -0.64
N GLU A 466 22.20 9.56 -1.03
CA GLU A 466 21.67 8.29 -1.52
C GLU A 466 22.65 7.55 -2.45
N GLN A 467 22.91 6.28 -2.14
CA GLN A 467 23.69 5.35 -2.95
C GLN A 467 22.86 4.11 -3.27
N SER A 468 23.28 3.31 -4.26
CA SER A 468 22.63 2.04 -4.54
C SER A 468 22.79 1.03 -3.38
N SER A 469 21.85 0.10 -3.28
CA SER A 469 21.89 -0.99 -2.29
C SER A 469 23.20 -1.78 -2.37
N GLU A 470 23.68 -2.06 -3.59
CA GLU A 470 24.93 -2.77 -3.79
C GLU A 470 26.15 -2.01 -3.23
N VAL A 471 26.20 -0.71 -3.41
CA VAL A 471 27.26 0.12 -2.84
C VAL A 471 27.19 0.13 -1.32
N LEU A 472 25.98 0.24 -0.76
CA LEU A 472 25.79 0.23 0.69
C LEU A 472 26.17 -1.12 1.29
N GLU A 473 25.87 -2.23 0.62
CA GLU A 473 26.26 -3.56 1.09
C GLU A 473 27.75 -3.82 0.96
N GLN A 474 28.31 -3.60 -0.23
CA GLN A 474 29.66 -4.04 -0.53
C GLN A 474 30.76 -3.11 -0.03
N ARG A 475 30.49 -1.80 0.01
CA ARG A 475 31.47 -0.83 0.51
C ARG A 475 31.32 -0.48 1.98
N PHE A 476 30.09 -0.47 2.48
CA PHE A 476 29.78 -0.02 3.84
C PHE A 476 29.36 -1.14 4.78
N GLY A 477 29.16 -2.35 4.26
CA GLY A 477 28.79 -3.51 5.07
C GLY A 477 27.36 -3.47 5.62
N PHE A 478 26.49 -2.61 5.07
CA PHE A 478 25.09 -2.59 5.44
C PHE A 478 24.36 -3.78 4.83
N ARG A 479 23.37 -4.29 5.52
CA ARG A 479 22.34 -5.14 4.92
C ARG A 479 21.21 -4.24 4.46
N VAL A 480 20.96 -4.21 3.16
CA VAL A 480 19.99 -3.32 2.54
C VAL A 480 19.01 -4.15 1.72
N GLU A 481 17.73 -3.87 1.88
CA GLU A 481 16.68 -4.27 0.95
C GLU A 481 16.05 -3.00 0.39
N GLU A 482 15.73 -3.02 -0.89
CA GLU A 482 15.11 -1.90 -1.57
C GLU A 482 13.59 -2.04 -1.49
N TYR A 483 12.96 -1.10 -0.80
CA TYR A 483 11.52 -0.94 -0.77
C TYR A 483 11.14 0.46 -1.20
N GLY A 484 9.99 0.58 -1.86
CA GLY A 484 9.40 1.86 -2.08
C GLY A 484 8.93 2.50 -0.79
N LEU A 485 9.49 3.65 -0.46
CA LEU A 485 9.13 4.35 0.75
C LEU A 485 8.76 5.80 0.43
N ARG A 486 7.65 6.23 1.00
CA ARG A 486 7.25 7.64 1.03
C ARG A 486 7.09 8.16 2.44
N GLN A 487 7.53 7.39 3.41
CA GLN A 487 7.52 7.75 4.82
C GLN A 487 8.74 7.22 5.54
N VAL A 488 9.32 8.06 6.40
CA VAL A 488 10.37 7.66 7.35
C VAL A 488 9.98 8.09 8.75
N PHE A 489 10.57 7.42 9.73
CA PHE A 489 10.26 7.63 11.14
C PHE A 489 11.52 8.07 11.89
N PRO A 490 11.48 9.21 12.62
CA PRO A 490 12.56 9.58 13.51
C PRO A 490 12.74 8.52 14.60
N ARG A 491 13.94 7.96 14.74
CA ARG A 491 14.28 7.11 15.89
C ARG A 491 14.76 7.92 17.09
N ILE A 492 15.44 9.03 16.80
CA ILE A 492 15.90 10.00 17.79
C ILE A 492 15.18 11.30 17.46
N ALA A 493 14.01 11.48 18.05
CA ALA A 493 13.09 12.56 17.70
C ALA A 493 13.64 13.96 18.04
N ASP A 494 14.50 14.05 19.03
CA ASP A 494 15.15 15.28 19.52
C ASP A 494 16.54 15.53 18.91
N HIS A 495 16.93 14.76 17.89
CA HIS A 495 18.20 14.97 17.21
C HIS A 495 18.23 16.34 16.52
N PRO A 496 19.32 17.14 16.66
CA PRO A 496 19.38 18.50 16.10
C PRO A 496 19.11 18.61 14.60
N ILE A 497 19.41 17.55 13.83
CA ILE A 497 19.15 17.50 12.38
C ILE A 497 17.65 17.55 12.04
N LEU A 498 16.81 17.20 13.00
CA LEU A 498 15.35 17.21 12.87
C LEU A 498 14.72 18.49 13.42
N ALA A 499 15.51 19.48 13.79
CA ALA A 499 14.99 20.75 14.30
C ALA A 499 14.04 21.39 13.30
N GLY A 500 12.80 21.66 13.72
CA GLY A 500 11.74 22.22 12.87
C GLY A 500 11.08 21.23 11.91
N ILE A 501 11.43 19.95 11.94
CA ILE A 501 10.82 18.87 11.14
C ILE A 501 9.95 18.01 12.04
N THR A 502 8.71 17.78 11.65
CA THR A 502 7.77 16.89 12.34
C THR A 502 7.66 15.56 11.62
N ALA A 503 7.08 14.54 12.26
CA ALA A 503 6.79 13.25 11.63
C ALA A 503 5.89 13.41 10.40
N GLU A 504 4.99 14.39 10.40
CA GLU A 504 4.12 14.68 9.26
C GLU A 504 4.89 15.17 8.03
N ASN A 505 5.98 15.92 8.23
CA ASN A 505 6.82 16.37 7.13
C ASN A 505 7.63 15.23 6.48
N LEU A 506 7.74 14.11 7.17
CA LEU A 506 8.50 12.94 6.75
C LEU A 506 7.65 11.85 6.08
N ARG A 507 6.42 12.16 5.73
CA ARG A 507 5.52 11.27 4.96
C ARG A 507 5.16 11.86 3.61
N ASP A 508 4.73 11.01 2.70
CA ASP A 508 4.23 11.38 1.37
C ASP A 508 5.16 12.37 0.64
N TRP A 509 6.44 12.04 0.60
CA TRP A 509 7.46 12.91 0.02
C TRP A 509 7.17 13.25 -1.43
N ARG A 510 7.55 14.48 -1.82
CA ARG A 510 7.47 14.95 -3.21
C ARG A 510 8.40 14.16 -4.13
N GLY A 511 8.15 14.28 -5.41
CA GLY A 511 8.95 13.65 -6.46
C GLY A 511 8.65 12.18 -6.61
N GLU A 512 9.56 11.48 -7.26
CA GLU A 512 9.47 10.06 -7.45
C GLU A 512 10.17 9.36 -6.31
N ALA A 513 9.51 8.40 -5.68
CA ALA A 513 10.20 7.49 -4.81
C ALA A 513 11.12 6.65 -5.69
N THR A 514 12.41 6.57 -5.34
CA THR A 514 13.29 5.54 -5.88
C THR A 514 12.84 4.22 -5.27
N VAL A 515 12.00 3.57 -5.95
CA VAL A 515 11.28 2.44 -5.44
C VAL A 515 11.59 1.30 -6.34
N LEU A 516 11.63 0.16 -5.76
CA LEU A 516 11.05 -1.00 -6.38
C LEU A 516 9.67 -0.58 -6.88
N THR A 517 9.66 -0.03 -8.05
CA THR A 517 8.43 0.20 -8.74
C THR A 517 7.78 -1.17 -8.93
N PRO A 518 6.47 -1.23 -9.00
CA PRO A 518 5.76 -2.43 -9.45
C PRO A 518 6.32 -3.02 -10.76
N ARG A 519 7.09 -2.26 -11.48
CA ARG A 519 7.79 -2.57 -12.73
C ARG A 519 9.16 -3.23 -12.56
N VAL A 520 9.67 -3.32 -11.34
CA VAL A 520 10.91 -4.08 -11.11
C VAL A 520 10.64 -5.53 -11.47
N LYS A 521 11.51 -6.03 -12.35
CA LYS A 521 11.53 -7.43 -12.76
C LYS A 521 11.46 -8.29 -11.52
N LEU A 522 10.38 -9.04 -11.40
CA LEU A 522 10.26 -10.10 -10.44
C LEU A 522 11.37 -11.10 -10.77
N GLU A 523 12.47 -11.03 -10.05
CA GLU A 523 13.56 -11.95 -10.26
C GLU A 523 13.08 -13.37 -9.98
N ALA A 524 13.39 -14.29 -10.88
CA ALA A 524 13.08 -15.68 -10.70
C ALA A 524 13.75 -16.22 -9.43
N ASN A 525 12.98 -16.86 -8.57
CA ASN A 525 13.53 -17.52 -7.40
C ASN A 525 14.01 -18.93 -7.77
N PRO A 526 15.33 -19.22 -7.74
CA PRO A 526 15.84 -20.53 -8.11
C PRO A 526 15.32 -21.67 -7.24
N LYS A 527 14.82 -21.39 -6.03
CA LYS A 527 14.20 -22.41 -5.16
C LYS A 527 12.81 -22.85 -5.61
N PHE A 528 12.16 -22.10 -6.48
CA PHE A 528 10.83 -22.36 -6.98
C PHE A 528 10.81 -22.55 -8.50
N ASN A 529 11.85 -23.16 -9.07
CA ASN A 529 11.94 -23.47 -10.50
C ASN A 529 11.72 -22.26 -11.42
N GLY A 530 12.23 -21.11 -11.02
CA GLY A 530 12.08 -19.87 -11.79
C GLY A 530 10.81 -19.09 -11.50
N ALA A 531 10.02 -19.47 -10.52
CA ALA A 531 8.88 -18.68 -10.09
C ALA A 531 9.34 -17.30 -9.55
N PRO A 532 8.53 -16.27 -9.71
CA PRO A 532 8.83 -14.94 -9.20
C PRO A 532 9.12 -14.92 -7.71
N THR A 533 9.90 -13.97 -7.28
CA THR A 533 10.25 -13.76 -5.85
C THR A 533 9.11 -13.23 -5.00
N VAL A 534 7.97 -12.98 -5.60
CA VAL A 534 6.74 -12.62 -4.90
C VAL A 534 5.78 -13.80 -4.91
N ASN A 535 5.03 -13.96 -3.83
CA ASN A 535 3.98 -14.96 -3.79
C ASN A 535 2.77 -14.47 -4.61
N TRP A 536 1.77 -15.33 -4.72
CA TRP A 536 0.51 -15.04 -5.41
C TRP A 536 -0.29 -13.85 -4.83
N CYS A 537 0.10 -13.36 -3.67
CA CYS A 537 -0.44 -12.14 -3.06
C CYS A 537 0.43 -10.89 -3.35
N GLY A 538 1.42 -10.98 -4.22
CA GLY A 538 2.32 -9.88 -4.52
C GLY A 538 3.36 -9.57 -3.45
N MET A 539 3.52 -10.44 -2.48
CA MET A 539 4.41 -10.22 -1.36
C MET A 539 5.80 -10.82 -1.61
N PRO A 540 6.89 -10.11 -1.30
CA PRO A 540 8.23 -10.65 -1.41
C PRO A 540 8.38 -11.90 -0.52
N VAL A 541 8.72 -13.04 -1.12
CA VAL A 541 8.74 -14.33 -0.39
C VAL A 541 10.09 -14.65 0.19
N THR A 542 11.17 -14.13 -0.38
CA THR A 542 12.50 -14.70 -0.11
C THR A 542 13.46 -13.81 0.62
N ARG A 543 13.28 -12.52 0.59
CA ARG A 543 14.27 -11.60 1.15
C ARG A 543 13.95 -11.09 2.54
N LEU A 544 12.67 -11.04 2.90
CA LEU A 544 12.21 -10.70 4.26
C LEU A 544 12.81 -11.59 5.36
N TRP A 545 13.10 -12.83 5.02
CA TRP A 545 13.67 -13.83 5.93
C TRP A 545 15.13 -13.59 6.30
N ARG A 546 15.88 -12.94 5.43
CA ARG A 546 17.31 -12.72 5.64
C ARG A 546 17.61 -11.42 6.35
N CYS A 547 16.67 -10.50 6.34
CA CYS A 547 16.88 -9.17 6.91
C CYS A 547 16.69 -9.11 8.43
N GLY A 548 16.23 -10.17 9.04
CA GLY A 548 15.96 -10.35 10.46
C GLY A 548 16.03 -9.08 11.33
N ASN A 549 14.89 -8.65 11.86
CA ASN A 549 14.76 -7.61 12.87
C ASN A 549 15.18 -6.17 12.50
N ARG A 550 15.31 -5.85 11.24
CA ARG A 550 15.63 -4.48 10.84
C ARG A 550 14.58 -3.97 9.91
N GLY A 551 13.69 -3.18 10.47
CA GLY A 551 12.64 -2.52 9.73
C GLY A 551 13.17 -1.84 8.47
N ASN A 552 12.31 -1.65 7.52
CA ASN A 552 12.60 -0.93 6.30
C ASN A 552 13.09 0.46 6.62
N VAL A 553 14.32 0.74 6.29
CA VAL A 553 14.92 2.04 6.55
C VAL A 553 15.21 2.69 5.21
N ALA A 554 14.43 3.71 4.87
CA ALA A 554 14.60 4.48 3.64
C ALA A 554 15.84 5.36 3.69
N SER A 555 16.11 5.89 4.87
CA SER A 555 17.26 6.74 5.10
C SER A 555 17.76 6.48 6.50
N VAL A 556 19.00 6.11 6.63
CA VAL A 556 19.68 5.99 7.91
C VAL A 556 20.63 7.15 8.03
N LEU A 557 20.37 8.02 8.99
CA LEU A 557 21.44 8.82 9.52
C LEU A 557 22.18 7.95 10.53
N ILE A 558 23.36 7.47 10.14
CA ILE A 558 24.25 6.80 11.07
C ILE A 558 25.27 7.84 11.50
N GLU A 559 25.11 8.31 12.70
CA GLU A 559 26.17 9.01 13.39
C GLU A 559 27.05 7.96 14.05
N LYS A 560 28.16 7.63 13.42
CA LYS A 560 29.16 6.77 14.03
C LYS A 560 30.18 7.65 14.70
N PRO A 561 30.40 7.53 16.03
CA PRO A 561 31.48 8.22 16.69
C PRO A 561 32.83 7.91 16.03
N ALA A 562 33.68 8.88 15.95
CA ALA A 562 35.02 8.75 15.32
C ALA A 562 35.89 7.64 15.96
N CYS A 563 35.57 7.23 17.17
CA CYS A 563 36.19 6.11 17.90
C CYS A 563 35.18 5.00 18.00
N GLY A 564 34.96 4.25 16.95
CA GLY A 564 34.09 3.12 17.04
C GLY A 564 34.85 1.82 17.07
N ASP A 565 34.45 0.92 17.89
CA ASP A 565 34.73 -0.50 17.77
C ASP A 565 33.90 -1.11 16.62
#